data_93ad53f880de6528fd3f8dbc48b8f01c
#
_entry.id   93ad53f880de6528fd3f8dbc48b8f01c
#
_cell.length_a   1.000
_cell.length_b   1.000
_cell.length_c   1.000
_cell.angle_alpha   90.00
_cell.angle_beta   90.00
_cell.angle_gamma   90.00
#
_symmetry.space_group_name_H-M   'P 1'
#
loop_
_entity.id
_entity.type
_entity.pdbx_description
1 polymer ?
#
loop_
_entity_poly.entity_id
_entity_poly.type
_entity_poly.pdbx_seq_one_letter_code
_entity_poly.pdbx_strand_id
1 'polypeptide(L)' 'MIKLTDRQQEIYDFVIKYRLKKGYSPSIVEIAEEFDFKSANSAQCHVDVLVEKGYLTRDRGISRSLRPVVNAA' A
#
# COMPACT_ATOMS: atom_id res chain seq x y z
N MET A 1 5.35 -3.51 -18.15
CA MET A 1 4.70 -3.11 -16.90
C MET A 1 4.17 -4.34 -16.16
N ILE A 2 4.53 -4.51 -14.91
CA ILE A 2 4.11 -5.68 -14.14
C ILE A 2 2.66 -5.48 -13.68
N LYS A 3 1.82 -6.44 -14.03
CA LYS A 3 0.40 -6.34 -13.72
C LYS A 3 0.13 -6.70 -12.25
N LEU A 4 -0.78 -5.96 -11.62
CA LEU A 4 -1.19 -6.24 -10.25
C LEU A 4 -2.28 -7.31 -10.23
N THR A 5 -2.27 -8.12 -9.17
CA THR A 5 -3.40 -9.02 -8.91
C THR A 5 -4.57 -8.18 -8.40
N ASP A 6 -5.78 -8.79 -8.37
CA ASP A 6 -6.96 -8.06 -7.91
C ASP A 6 -6.77 -7.52 -6.49
N ARG A 7 -6.24 -8.33 -5.59
CA ARG A 7 -6.01 -7.90 -4.20
C ARG A 7 -4.97 -6.78 -4.13
N GLN A 8 -3.90 -6.88 -4.91
CA GLN A 8 -2.87 -5.85 -4.94
C GLN A 8 -3.44 -4.54 -5.47
N GLN A 9 -4.27 -4.61 -6.50
CA GLN A 9 -4.92 -3.43 -7.04
C GLN A 9 -5.83 -2.77 -6.00
N GLU A 10 -6.59 -3.57 -5.26
CA GLU A 10 -7.45 -3.06 -4.20
C GLU A 10 -6.66 -2.33 -3.12
N ILE A 11 -5.53 -2.91 -2.71
CA ILE A 11 -4.68 -2.30 -1.69
C ILE A 11 -4.08 -1.00 -2.20
N TYR A 12 -3.60 -0.99 -3.43
CA TYR A 12 -3.04 0.20 -4.04
C TYR A 12 -4.09 1.33 -4.09
N ASP A 13 -5.30 1.00 -4.55
CA ASP A 13 -6.39 1.96 -4.62
C ASP A 13 -6.76 2.48 -3.23
N PHE A 14 -6.77 1.60 -2.23
CA PHE A 14 -7.07 1.99 -0.86
C PHE A 14 -6.04 3.00 -0.34
N VAL A 15 -4.76 2.77 -0.61
CA VAL A 15 -3.71 3.70 -0.18
C VAL A 15 -3.94 5.08 -0.79
N ILE A 16 -4.25 5.14 -2.08
CA ILE A 16 -4.50 6.41 -2.76
C ILE A 16 -5.71 7.12 -2.17
N LYS A 17 -6.82 6.41 -2.03
CA LYS A 17 -8.05 6.99 -1.47
C LYS A 17 -7.86 7.47 -0.04
N TYR A 18 -7.14 6.69 0.77
CA TYR A 18 -6.87 7.05 2.14
C TYR A 18 -6.07 8.36 2.23
N ARG A 19 -5.03 8.46 1.39
CA ARG A 19 -4.20 9.67 1.34
C ARG A 19 -5.01 10.90 0.93
N LEU A 20 -5.89 10.74 -0.05
CA LEU A 20 -6.74 11.85 -0.50
C LEU A 20 -7.72 12.29 0.58
N LYS A 21 -8.25 11.34 1.32
CA LYS A 21 -9.24 11.61 2.36
C LYS A 21 -8.62 12.12 3.66
N LYS A 22 -7.52 11.52 4.08
CA LYS A 22 -6.91 11.79 5.38
C LYS A 22 -5.72 12.74 5.32
N GLY A 23 -5.09 12.88 4.17
CA GLY A 23 -3.89 13.69 4.02
C GLY A 23 -2.61 12.98 4.39
N TYR A 24 -2.68 11.70 4.74
CA TYR A 24 -1.51 10.87 5.05
C TYR A 24 -1.82 9.41 4.69
N SER A 25 -0.78 8.59 4.63
CA SER A 25 -0.93 7.19 4.23
C SER A 25 -1.46 6.32 5.37
N PRO A 26 -2.16 5.21 5.04
CA PRO A 26 -2.54 4.27 6.07
C PRO A 26 -1.32 3.51 6.59
N SER A 27 -1.41 3.05 7.83
CA SER A 27 -0.40 2.16 8.39
C SER A 27 -0.68 0.73 7.91
N ILE A 28 0.30 -0.16 8.11
CA ILE A 28 0.12 -1.57 7.76
C ILE A 28 -1.04 -2.19 8.53
N VAL A 29 -1.18 -1.83 9.81
CA VAL A 29 -2.28 -2.33 10.64
C VAL A 29 -3.62 -1.88 10.07
N GLU A 30 -3.71 -0.64 9.63
CA GLU A 30 -4.94 -0.12 9.04
C GLU A 30 -5.31 -0.84 7.74
N ILE A 31 -4.31 -1.16 6.93
CA ILE A 31 -4.53 -1.95 5.72
C ILE A 31 -5.02 -3.34 6.08
N ALA A 32 -4.41 -3.97 7.08
CA ALA A 32 -4.83 -5.29 7.52
C ALA A 32 -6.29 -5.29 8.00
N GLU A 33 -6.67 -4.26 8.72
CA GLU A 33 -8.04 -4.13 9.21
C GLU A 33 -9.04 -3.89 8.09
N GLU A 34 -8.67 -3.07 7.13
CA GLU A 34 -9.56 -2.77 6.00
C GLU A 34 -9.86 -4.00 5.16
N PHE A 35 -8.87 -4.85 4.95
CA PHE A 35 -8.99 -6.02 4.09
C PHE A 35 -9.21 -7.31 4.88
N ASP A 36 -9.41 -7.18 6.20
CA ASP A 36 -9.71 -8.31 7.08
C ASP A 36 -8.62 -9.39 7.03
N PHE A 37 -7.38 -8.97 6.99
CA PHE A 37 -6.26 -9.90 7.08
C PHE A 37 -6.09 -10.40 8.52
N LYS A 38 -5.69 -11.64 8.67
CA LYS A 38 -5.50 -12.24 9.98
C LYS A 38 -4.37 -11.61 10.80
N SER A 39 -3.39 -11.02 10.10
CA SER A 39 -2.26 -10.39 10.78
C SER A 39 -1.74 -9.24 9.94
N ALA A 40 -1.05 -8.32 10.62
CA ALA A 40 -0.39 -7.21 9.93
C ALA A 40 0.69 -7.73 8.97
N ASN A 41 1.26 -8.89 9.27
CA ASN A 41 2.29 -9.48 8.41
C ASN A 41 1.77 -9.81 7.02
N SER A 42 0.52 -10.25 6.92
CA SER A 42 -0.10 -10.51 5.61
C SER A 42 -0.22 -9.23 4.79
N ALA A 43 -0.64 -8.13 5.43
CA ALA A 43 -0.70 -6.84 4.75
C ALA A 43 0.69 -6.38 4.35
N GLN A 44 1.67 -6.59 5.21
CA GLN A 44 3.05 -6.22 4.93
C GLN A 44 3.57 -6.92 3.67
N CYS A 45 3.27 -8.22 3.53
CA CYS A 45 3.69 -8.97 2.36
C CYS A 45 3.11 -8.38 1.07
N HIS A 46 1.83 -8.05 1.06
CA HIS A 46 1.21 -7.44 -0.11
C HIS A 46 1.80 -6.08 -0.43
N VAL A 47 2.05 -5.28 0.60
CA VAL A 47 2.67 -3.96 0.43
C VAL A 47 4.08 -4.09 -0.11
N ASP A 48 4.85 -5.05 0.40
CA ASP A 48 6.22 -5.28 -0.07
C ASP A 48 6.24 -5.65 -1.55
N VAL A 49 5.27 -6.45 -2.00
CA VAL A 49 5.16 -6.79 -3.42
C VAL A 49 4.86 -5.53 -4.25
N LEU A 50 3.97 -4.67 -3.77
CA LEU A 50 3.67 -3.43 -4.48
C LEU A 50 4.88 -2.51 -4.56
N VAL A 51 5.67 -2.44 -3.50
CA VAL A 51 6.92 -1.67 -3.51
C VAL A 51 7.91 -2.27 -4.51
N GLU A 52 8.03 -3.59 -4.49
CA GLU A 52 8.95 -4.30 -5.37
C GLU A 52 8.57 -4.15 -6.84
N LYS A 53 7.27 -4.13 -7.14
CA LYS A 53 6.78 -3.93 -8.50
C LYS A 53 6.85 -2.48 -8.96
N GLY A 54 7.20 -1.55 -8.07
CA GLY A 54 7.36 -0.15 -8.40
C GLY A 54 6.10 0.69 -8.34
N TYR A 55 5.03 0.19 -7.72
CA TYR A 55 3.78 0.96 -7.59
C TYR A 55 3.75 1.82 -6.34
N LEU A 56 4.44 1.41 -5.29
CA LEU A 56 4.50 2.16 -4.04
C LEU A 56 5.95 2.34 -3.62
N THR A 57 6.20 3.38 -2.82
CA THR A 57 7.48 3.55 -2.11
C THR A 57 7.18 3.68 -0.62
N ARG A 58 8.18 3.42 0.18
CA ARG A 58 8.07 3.62 1.62
C ARG A 58 9.45 3.92 2.20
N ASP A 59 9.45 4.59 3.34
CA ASP A 59 10.68 4.84 4.10
C ASP A 59 10.79 3.77 5.18
N ARG A 60 11.91 3.07 5.22
CA ARG A 60 12.11 2.01 6.20
C ARG A 60 12.04 2.53 7.62
N GLY A 61 11.31 1.78 8.45
CA GLY A 61 11.20 2.10 9.87
C GLY A 61 10.28 3.26 10.19
N ILE A 62 9.63 3.85 9.18
CA ILE A 62 8.71 4.96 9.39
C ILE A 62 7.31 4.50 9.02
N SER A 63 6.39 4.53 9.99
CA SER A 63 5.01 4.19 9.72
C SER A 63 4.34 5.30 8.91
N ARG A 64 3.29 4.95 8.16
CA ARG A 64 2.54 5.86 7.32
C ARG A 64 3.39 6.55 6.24
N SER A 65 4.44 5.86 5.79
CA SER A 65 5.35 6.41 4.79
C SER A 65 5.06 5.91 3.37
N LEU A 66 4.01 5.12 3.20
CA LEU A 66 3.64 4.62 1.88
C LEU A 66 3.21 5.76 0.97
N ARG A 67 3.75 5.76 -0.25
CA ARG A 67 3.38 6.74 -1.27
C ARG A 67 3.23 6.05 -2.60
N PRO A 68 2.20 6.39 -3.37
CA PRO A 68 2.10 5.86 -4.73
C PRO A 68 3.23 6.46 -5.58
N VAL A 69 3.79 5.63 -6.43
CA VAL A 69 4.80 6.09 -7.38
C VAL A 69 4.07 6.77 -8.51
N VAL A 70 4.32 8.06 -8.69
CA VAL A 70 3.77 8.80 -9.82
C VAL A 70 4.71 8.57 -10.99
N ASN A 71 4.22 7.86 -11.97
CA ASN A 71 4.99 7.61 -13.17
C ASN A 71 4.82 8.82 -14.09
N ALA A 72 5.78 9.74 -13.99
CA ALA A 72 5.75 10.96 -14.77
C ALA A 72 6.39 10.73 -16.14
N ALA A 73 5.91 9.74 -16.83
CA ALA A 73 6.43 9.43 -18.15
C ALA A 73 5.88 10.41 -19.17
#